data_00c91fb70cba56e6bc6ce37ba91cfe77
#
_entry.id   00c91fb70cba56e6bc6ce37ba91cfe77
#
_cell.length_a   1.000
_cell.length_b   1.000
_cell.length_c   1.000
_cell.angle_alpha   90.00
_cell.angle_beta   90.00
_cell.angle_gamma   90.00
#
_symmetry.space_group_name_H-M   'P 1'
#
loop_
_entity.id
_entity.type
_entity.pdbx_description
1 polymer ?
#
loop_
_entity_poly.entity_id
_entity_poly.type
_entity_poly.pdbx_seq_one_letter_code
_entity_poly.pdbx_strand_id
1 'polypeptide(L)'
;MRRKRGSGPARCRRASGFSRTDAQFAGDAGQYPFHFLPYPSNQFLDGSTAHLPWLQEMPDPLTSAMWSSWVEINPQTAERMHIAQGDLVEVRSPHGAVRAPAMIFPGIAPEVIAMPIGQGHERFTRYASQRGVNPIAILAPATEAETGALAWAATRVSIARVGGGDRSLIVFAGEMREHPHEHGTR
;
A
#
# COMPACT_ATOMS: atom_id res chain seq x y z
N MET A 1 58.29 23.51 34.24
CA MET A 1 57.14 22.60 34.19
C MET A 1 55.88 23.40 33.82
N ARG A 2 55.42 23.31 32.60
CA ARG A 2 54.23 24.03 32.06
C ARG A 2 53.06 23.02 31.96
N ARG A 3 52.01 23.17 32.80
CA ARG A 3 50.81 22.33 32.77
C ARG A 3 50.00 22.64 31.52
N LYS A 4 49.78 21.64 30.67
CA LYS A 4 48.82 21.68 29.56
C LYS A 4 47.39 21.71 30.10
N ARG A 5 46.63 22.74 29.73
CA ARG A 5 45.17 22.80 29.98
C ARG A 5 44.47 21.76 29.05
N GLY A 6 43.73 20.86 29.67
CA GLY A 6 42.91 19.93 28.97
C GLY A 6 41.73 20.63 28.25
N SER A 7 41.55 20.36 26.98
CA SER A 7 40.36 20.74 26.21
C SER A 7 39.20 19.93 26.74
N GLY A 8 38.20 20.57 27.30
CA GLY A 8 36.94 19.94 27.68
C GLY A 8 36.17 19.45 26.44
N PRO A 9 35.25 18.48 26.57
CA PRO A 9 34.52 17.93 25.46
C PRO A 9 33.68 19.00 24.76
N ALA A 10 33.77 19.05 23.44
CA ALA A 10 32.97 19.93 22.62
C ALA A 10 31.48 19.65 22.85
N ARG A 11 30.74 20.61 23.36
CA ARG A 11 29.29 20.55 23.49
C ARG A 11 28.71 20.49 22.07
N CYS A 12 28.09 19.37 21.75
CA CYS A 12 27.27 19.24 20.55
C CYS A 12 26.20 20.35 20.59
N ARG A 13 26.28 21.31 19.67
CA ARG A 13 25.24 22.34 19.49
C ARG A 13 23.97 21.63 19.06
N ARG A 14 22.95 21.60 19.90
CA ARG A 14 21.59 21.26 19.47
C ARG A 14 21.25 22.18 18.30
N ALA A 15 21.00 21.58 17.14
CA ALA A 15 20.42 22.30 16.02
C ALA A 15 19.01 22.77 16.44
N SER A 16 18.90 24.02 16.86
CA SER A 16 17.63 24.69 17.09
C SER A 16 17.12 25.13 15.74
N GLY A 17 16.03 24.53 15.28
CA GLY A 17 15.33 25.06 14.12
C GLY A 17 14.70 24.05 13.17
N PHE A 18 14.40 22.81 13.57
CA PHE A 18 13.41 22.01 12.84
C PHE A 18 12.03 22.57 13.17
N SER A 19 11.54 23.49 12.36
CA SER A 19 10.12 23.81 12.31
C SER A 19 9.41 22.57 11.79
N ARG A 20 8.60 21.93 12.64
CA ARG A 20 7.68 20.89 12.21
C ARG A 20 6.65 21.57 11.32
N THR A 21 6.79 21.44 10.02
CA THR A 21 5.71 21.77 9.10
C THR A 21 4.71 20.63 9.18
N ASP A 22 3.45 20.92 9.50
CA ASP A 22 2.41 19.91 9.48
C ASP A 22 2.27 19.35 8.05
N ALA A 23 2.26 18.02 7.95
CA ALA A 23 2.12 17.34 6.66
C ALA A 23 0.76 17.71 6.03
N GLN A 24 0.79 18.19 4.79
CA GLN A 24 -0.43 18.47 4.03
C GLN A 24 -0.77 17.27 3.17
N PHE A 25 -2.02 16.82 3.26
CA PHE A 25 -2.53 15.69 2.50
C PHE A 25 -3.59 16.15 1.50
N ALA A 26 -3.53 15.63 0.28
CA ALA A 26 -4.57 15.82 -0.71
C ALA A 26 -5.80 14.96 -0.37
N GLY A 27 -6.95 15.61 -0.29
CA GLY A 27 -8.22 15.00 0.09
C GLY A 27 -8.69 15.43 1.49
N ASP A 28 -9.97 15.70 1.61
CA ASP A 28 -10.63 16.02 2.87
C ASP A 28 -10.70 14.78 3.77
N ALA A 29 -10.33 14.92 5.04
CA ALA A 29 -10.28 13.81 5.98
C ALA A 29 -11.66 13.20 6.30
N GLY A 30 -12.74 13.98 6.18
CA GLY A 30 -14.10 13.48 6.38
C GLY A 30 -14.57 12.60 5.23
N GLN A 31 -14.17 12.92 4.00
CA GLN A 31 -14.52 12.15 2.80
C GLN A 31 -13.51 11.02 2.53
N TYR A 32 -12.23 11.25 2.81
CA TYR A 32 -11.13 10.32 2.58
C TYR A 32 -10.39 10.05 3.89
N PRO A 33 -10.90 9.17 4.76
CA PRO A 33 -10.41 9.01 6.12
C PRO A 33 -9.05 8.32 6.24
N PHE A 34 -8.60 7.61 5.20
CA PHE A 34 -7.37 6.82 5.25
C PHE A 34 -6.21 7.51 4.55
N HIS A 35 -5.00 7.30 5.05
CA HIS A 35 -3.77 7.63 4.36
C HIS A 35 -3.43 6.54 3.35
N PHE A 36 -3.07 6.93 2.13
CA PHE A 36 -2.69 5.98 1.09
C PHE A 36 -1.18 5.82 1.00
N LEU A 37 -0.70 4.59 1.07
CA LEU A 37 0.72 4.23 1.00
C LEU A 37 0.95 3.27 -0.17
N PRO A 38 1.24 3.77 -1.39
CA PRO A 38 1.79 2.92 -2.44
C PRO A 38 3.26 2.60 -2.12
N TYR A 39 3.68 1.38 -2.40
CA TYR A 39 5.07 0.97 -2.16
C TYR A 39 5.59 0.09 -3.31
N PRO A 40 6.91 0.11 -3.60
CA PRO A 40 7.50 -0.75 -4.63
C PRO A 40 7.31 -2.23 -4.28
N SER A 41 6.79 -3.01 -5.22
CA SER A 41 6.69 -4.46 -5.07
C SER A 41 8.09 -5.09 -5.05
N ASN A 42 8.31 -6.10 -4.19
CA ASN A 42 9.54 -6.88 -4.22
C ASN A 42 9.72 -7.68 -5.52
N GLN A 43 8.63 -7.98 -6.22
CA GLN A 43 8.64 -8.75 -7.48
C GLN A 43 8.97 -7.87 -8.68
N PHE A 44 8.41 -6.65 -8.74
CA PHE A 44 8.39 -5.84 -9.97
C PHE A 44 9.04 -4.47 -9.82
N LEU A 45 9.35 -4.04 -8.60
CA LEU A 45 9.81 -2.68 -8.26
C LEU A 45 8.87 -1.60 -8.84
N ASP A 46 9.31 -0.94 -9.90
CA ASP A 46 8.56 0.10 -10.64
C ASP A 46 7.62 -0.47 -11.72
N GLY A 47 7.64 -1.79 -11.96
CA GLY A 47 6.85 -2.48 -12.99
C GLY A 47 7.59 -2.78 -14.28
N SER A 48 8.81 -2.30 -14.48
CA SER A 48 9.58 -2.56 -15.70
C SER A 48 9.85 -4.04 -15.96
N THR A 49 9.89 -4.86 -14.92
CA THR A 49 10.10 -6.31 -14.96
C THR A 49 8.82 -7.15 -14.92
N ALA A 50 7.64 -6.53 -14.87
CA ALA A 50 6.37 -7.25 -14.76
C ALA A 50 6.06 -8.20 -15.94
N HIS A 51 6.78 -8.07 -17.07
CA HIS A 51 6.66 -8.94 -18.23
C HIS A 51 7.31 -10.33 -18.04
N LEU A 52 8.07 -10.54 -16.98
CA LEU A 52 8.77 -11.79 -16.72
C LEU A 52 7.85 -12.76 -15.96
N PRO A 53 7.47 -13.92 -16.55
CA PRO A 53 6.50 -14.82 -15.95
C PRO A 53 6.94 -15.39 -14.59
N TRP A 54 8.24 -15.67 -14.42
CA TRP A 54 8.76 -16.17 -13.15
C TRP A 54 8.65 -15.14 -12.01
N LEU A 55 8.65 -13.84 -12.29
CA LEU A 55 8.39 -12.82 -11.28
C LEU A 55 6.90 -12.72 -10.95
N GLN A 56 6.01 -12.98 -11.93
CA GLN A 56 4.57 -13.08 -11.69
C GLN A 56 4.23 -14.31 -10.81
N GLU A 57 4.97 -15.39 -10.95
CA GLU A 57 4.80 -16.63 -10.16
C GLU A 57 5.52 -16.58 -8.81
N MET A 58 6.41 -15.63 -8.59
CA MET A 58 7.13 -15.48 -7.33
C MET A 58 6.17 -14.93 -6.26
N PRO A 59 5.95 -15.67 -5.16
CA PRO A 59 5.11 -15.17 -4.07
C PRO A 59 5.72 -13.95 -3.42
N ASP A 60 4.89 -12.96 -3.10
CA ASP A 60 5.33 -11.85 -2.27
C ASP A 60 5.76 -12.38 -0.89
N PRO A 61 6.93 -11.96 -0.37
CA PRO A 61 7.49 -12.55 0.85
C PRO A 61 6.67 -12.31 2.12
N LEU A 62 5.79 -11.31 2.14
CA LEU A 62 4.96 -10.98 3.29
C LEU A 62 3.53 -11.53 3.18
N THR A 63 2.95 -11.43 2.00
CA THR A 63 1.53 -11.76 1.77
C THR A 63 1.32 -13.07 1.07
N SER A 64 2.37 -13.65 0.46
CA SER A 64 2.32 -14.81 -0.43
C SER A 64 1.44 -14.61 -1.69
N ALA A 65 1.04 -13.38 -1.99
CA ALA A 65 0.22 -13.06 -3.15
C ALA A 65 1.03 -13.09 -4.44
N MET A 66 0.37 -13.48 -5.54
CA MET A 66 0.95 -13.63 -6.88
C MET A 66 -0.03 -13.14 -7.95
N TRP A 67 0.46 -12.86 -9.15
CA TRP A 67 -0.31 -12.62 -10.37
C TRP A 67 -1.31 -11.47 -10.35
N SER A 68 -1.41 -10.69 -9.27
CA SER A 68 -2.39 -9.62 -9.09
C SER A 68 -1.83 -8.45 -8.30
N SER A 69 -2.64 -7.42 -8.16
CA SER A 69 -2.49 -6.40 -7.12
C SER A 69 -3.43 -6.72 -5.97
N TRP A 70 -3.14 -6.16 -4.80
CA TRP A 70 -4.00 -6.28 -3.61
C TRP A 70 -4.03 -4.98 -2.83
N VAL A 71 -5.01 -4.86 -1.95
CA VAL A 71 -5.16 -3.74 -1.02
C VAL A 71 -4.91 -4.26 0.38
N GLU A 72 -3.87 -3.80 1.03
CA GLU A 72 -3.58 -4.15 2.42
C GLU A 72 -4.43 -3.33 3.37
N ILE A 73 -5.13 -4.01 4.24
CA ILE A 73 -6.06 -3.43 5.20
C ILE A 73 -5.78 -4.02 6.59
N ASN A 74 -5.66 -3.15 7.60
CA ASN A 74 -5.50 -3.60 8.97
C ASN A 74 -6.73 -4.43 9.42
N PRO A 75 -6.56 -5.53 10.20
CA PRO A 75 -7.66 -6.38 10.67
C PRO A 75 -8.78 -5.61 11.37
N GLN A 76 -8.46 -4.63 12.23
CA GLN A 76 -9.46 -3.81 12.94
C GLN A 76 -10.28 -2.95 11.96
N THR A 77 -9.65 -2.43 10.91
CA THR A 77 -10.32 -1.65 9.88
C THR A 77 -11.19 -2.55 9.00
N ALA A 78 -10.70 -3.73 8.64
CA ALA A 78 -11.44 -4.71 7.86
C ALA A 78 -12.70 -5.18 8.60
N GLU A 79 -12.60 -5.48 9.90
CA GLU A 79 -13.73 -5.84 10.75
C GLU A 79 -14.77 -4.70 10.83
N ARG A 80 -14.33 -3.47 11.12
CA ARG A 80 -15.20 -2.30 11.19
C ARG A 80 -15.96 -2.02 9.89
N MET A 81 -15.34 -2.32 8.75
CA MET A 81 -15.91 -2.09 7.41
C MET A 81 -16.56 -3.32 6.80
N HIS A 82 -16.61 -4.43 7.53
CA HIS A 82 -17.16 -5.72 7.08
C HIS A 82 -16.50 -6.22 5.77
N ILE A 83 -15.18 -6.08 5.67
CA ILE A 83 -14.36 -6.53 4.54
C ILE A 83 -13.69 -7.83 4.95
N ALA A 84 -13.92 -8.89 4.19
CA ALA A 84 -13.25 -10.18 4.35
C ALA A 84 -12.03 -10.29 3.43
N GLN A 85 -11.14 -11.23 3.77
CA GLN A 85 -9.98 -11.59 2.94
C GLN A 85 -10.44 -11.94 1.51
N GLY A 86 -9.80 -11.32 0.51
CA GLY A 86 -10.13 -11.53 -0.90
C GLY A 86 -11.39 -10.83 -1.41
N ASP A 87 -12.12 -10.09 -0.57
CA ASP A 87 -13.22 -9.25 -1.06
C ASP A 87 -12.70 -8.19 -2.03
N LEU A 88 -13.44 -7.93 -3.10
CA LEU A 88 -13.11 -6.83 -4.00
C LEU A 88 -13.44 -5.50 -3.32
N VAL A 89 -12.43 -4.64 -3.18
CA VAL A 89 -12.57 -3.30 -2.63
C VAL A 89 -12.23 -2.24 -3.66
N GLU A 90 -12.96 -1.14 -3.63
CA GLU A 90 -12.64 0.07 -4.36
C GLU A 90 -11.87 1.01 -3.43
N VAL A 91 -10.69 1.44 -3.86
CA VAL A 91 -9.89 2.49 -3.22
C VAL A 91 -10.08 3.76 -4.06
N ARG A 92 -10.60 4.80 -3.46
CA ARG A 92 -10.95 6.06 -4.14
C ARG A 92 -10.21 7.24 -3.50
N SER A 93 -9.64 8.08 -4.34
CA SER A 93 -9.06 9.37 -3.97
C SER A 93 -9.78 10.51 -4.71
N PRO A 94 -9.44 11.79 -4.48
CA PRO A 94 -9.92 12.91 -5.31
C PRO A 94 -9.54 12.79 -6.78
N HIS A 95 -8.52 12.00 -7.12
CA HIS A 95 -7.93 11.89 -8.45
C HIS A 95 -8.41 10.67 -9.25
N GLY A 96 -9.09 9.72 -8.60
CA GLY A 96 -9.60 8.52 -9.28
C GLY A 96 -9.92 7.38 -8.32
N ALA A 97 -10.17 6.22 -8.90
CA ALA A 97 -10.44 5.00 -8.13
C ALA A 97 -9.80 3.78 -8.80
N VAL A 98 -9.36 2.83 -7.99
CA VAL A 98 -8.88 1.51 -8.42
C VAL A 98 -9.60 0.42 -7.63
N ARG A 99 -9.69 -0.78 -8.19
CA ARG A 99 -10.34 -1.92 -7.54
C ARG A 99 -9.39 -3.09 -7.50
N ALA A 100 -9.19 -3.65 -6.31
CA ALA A 100 -8.35 -4.83 -6.12
C ALA A 100 -8.86 -5.66 -4.94
N PRO A 101 -8.49 -6.95 -4.86
CA PRO A 101 -8.85 -7.80 -3.73
C PRO A 101 -8.20 -7.32 -2.43
N ALA A 102 -8.93 -7.43 -1.32
CA ALA A 102 -8.45 -7.10 0.01
C ALA A 102 -7.48 -8.16 0.53
N MET A 103 -6.37 -7.73 1.07
CA MET A 103 -5.42 -8.51 1.88
C MET A 103 -5.48 -7.99 3.31
N ILE A 104 -5.99 -8.81 4.22
CA ILE A 104 -6.00 -8.43 5.64
C ILE A 104 -4.61 -8.66 6.21
N PHE A 105 -3.93 -7.57 6.55
CA PHE A 105 -2.53 -7.60 6.95
C PHE A 105 -2.31 -6.86 8.27
N PRO A 106 -1.86 -7.53 9.34
CA PRO A 106 -1.71 -6.91 10.66
C PRO A 106 -0.50 -5.97 10.76
N GLY A 107 0.42 -6.00 9.81
CA GLY A 107 1.62 -5.17 9.81
C GLY A 107 1.40 -3.70 9.42
N ILE A 108 0.17 -3.31 9.06
CA ILE A 108 -0.19 -1.94 8.65
C ILE A 108 -1.04 -1.27 9.72
N ALA A 109 -0.90 0.05 9.87
CA ALA A 109 -1.68 0.81 10.83
C ALA A 109 -3.17 0.91 10.43
N PRO A 110 -4.11 1.02 11.39
CA PRO A 110 -5.55 1.05 11.09
C PRO A 110 -6.00 2.21 10.19
N GLU A 111 -5.27 3.33 10.18
CA GLU A 111 -5.60 4.51 9.37
C GLU A 111 -4.91 4.53 8.01
N VAL A 112 -4.17 3.47 7.67
CA VAL A 112 -3.39 3.36 6.43
C VAL A 112 -3.99 2.30 5.52
N ILE A 113 -4.05 2.59 4.24
CA ILE A 113 -4.33 1.64 3.17
C ILE A 113 -3.07 1.56 2.31
N ALA A 114 -2.49 0.38 2.14
CA ALA A 114 -1.30 0.21 1.31
C ALA A 114 -1.58 -0.65 0.08
N MET A 115 -0.83 -0.40 -0.98
CA MET A 115 -0.88 -1.18 -2.22
C MET A 115 0.50 -1.28 -2.85
N PRO A 116 0.92 -2.48 -3.30
CA PRO A 116 2.13 -2.62 -4.10
C PRO A 116 1.94 -2.00 -5.49
N ILE A 117 2.95 -1.30 -5.98
CA ILE A 117 3.03 -0.85 -7.37
C ILE A 117 3.71 -1.90 -8.25
N GLY A 118 3.72 -1.68 -9.56
CA GLY A 118 4.41 -2.51 -10.53
C GLY A 118 3.49 -3.39 -11.38
N GLN A 119 2.19 -3.40 -11.11
CA GLN A 119 1.15 -4.03 -11.91
C GLN A 119 0.21 -2.97 -12.54
N GLY A 120 -0.76 -3.40 -13.34
CA GLY A 120 -1.77 -2.52 -13.96
C GLY A 120 -1.36 -1.97 -15.30
N HIS A 121 -0.49 -2.65 -16.02
CA HIS A 121 -0.13 -2.31 -17.41
C HIS A 121 -1.28 -2.63 -18.37
N GLU A 122 -1.68 -1.68 -19.20
CA GLU A 122 -2.70 -1.88 -20.22
C GLU A 122 -2.16 -2.71 -21.40
N ARG A 123 -0.93 -2.39 -21.84
CA ARG A 123 -0.25 -3.01 -22.99
C ARG A 123 1.25 -3.16 -22.69
N PHE A 124 1.61 -4.26 -22.09
CA PHE A 124 3.01 -4.57 -21.80
C PHE A 124 3.24 -6.08 -21.82
N THR A 125 3.42 -6.64 -23.00
CA THR A 125 3.62 -8.08 -23.26
C THR A 125 2.49 -9.00 -22.77
N ARG A 126 2.62 -10.30 -23.02
CA ARG A 126 1.61 -11.31 -22.71
C ARG A 126 1.33 -11.45 -21.20
N TYR A 127 2.35 -11.32 -20.37
CA TYR A 127 2.25 -11.68 -18.95
C TYR A 127 1.95 -10.47 -18.03
N ALA A 128 2.20 -9.24 -18.50
CA ALA A 128 1.95 -8.03 -17.73
C ALA A 128 0.66 -7.30 -18.10
N SER A 129 0.19 -7.45 -19.37
CA SER A 129 -0.99 -6.73 -19.83
C SER A 129 -2.25 -7.16 -19.07
N GLN A 130 -3.04 -6.17 -18.64
CA GLN A 130 -4.34 -6.33 -17.98
C GLN A 130 -4.28 -7.17 -16.69
N ARG A 131 -3.14 -7.15 -16.00
CA ARG A 131 -2.98 -7.78 -14.69
C ARG A 131 -2.88 -6.74 -13.60
N GLY A 132 -3.64 -6.94 -12.53
CA GLY A 132 -3.68 -6.03 -11.39
C GLY A 132 -4.13 -4.63 -11.77
N VAL A 133 -3.76 -3.67 -10.94
CA VAL A 133 -4.09 -2.24 -11.12
C VAL A 133 -2.87 -1.38 -10.83
N ASN A 134 -2.87 -0.16 -11.35
CA ASN A 134 -1.82 0.81 -11.09
C ASN A 134 -2.24 1.80 -9.99
N PRO A 135 -1.75 1.67 -8.76
CA PRO A 135 -2.11 2.57 -7.66
C PRO A 135 -1.62 4.01 -7.85
N ILE A 136 -0.61 4.23 -8.70
CA ILE A 136 -0.10 5.58 -8.97
C ILE A 136 -1.16 6.44 -9.67
N ALA A 137 -2.06 5.83 -10.42
CA ALA A 137 -3.12 6.56 -11.13
C ALA A 137 -4.08 7.34 -10.22
N ILE A 138 -4.13 7.01 -8.92
CA ILE A 138 -4.99 7.70 -7.95
C ILE A 138 -4.24 8.64 -7.00
N LEU A 139 -2.93 8.81 -7.18
CA LEU A 139 -2.13 9.73 -6.37
C LEU A 139 -2.40 11.20 -6.74
N ALA A 140 -2.28 12.06 -5.75
CA ALA A 140 -2.18 13.48 -5.99
C ALA A 140 -0.87 13.79 -6.74
N PRO A 141 -0.89 14.66 -7.76
CA PRO A 141 0.32 15.11 -8.45
C PRO A 141 1.09 16.14 -7.61
N ALA A 142 1.41 15.76 -6.37
CA ALA A 142 2.14 16.60 -5.42
C ALA A 142 3.61 16.21 -5.38
N THR A 143 4.48 17.19 -5.27
CA THR A 143 5.92 17.01 -5.13
C THR A 143 6.41 17.62 -3.83
N GLU A 144 7.45 17.06 -3.27
CA GLU A 144 8.15 17.64 -2.13
C GLU A 144 8.85 18.93 -2.54
N ALA A 145 8.69 19.97 -1.74
CA ALA A 145 9.21 21.30 -2.06
C ALA A 145 10.75 21.37 -2.15
N GLU A 146 11.43 20.54 -1.36
CA GLU A 146 12.90 20.56 -1.27
C GLU A 146 13.56 19.69 -2.34
N THR A 147 12.99 18.52 -2.65
CA THR A 147 13.62 17.53 -3.53
C THR A 147 13.00 17.49 -4.92
N GLY A 148 11.77 17.99 -5.09
CA GLY A 148 10.98 17.82 -6.31
C GLY A 148 10.50 16.39 -6.56
N ALA A 149 10.74 15.46 -5.63
CA ALA A 149 10.28 14.09 -5.72
C ALA A 149 8.76 13.99 -5.53
N LEU A 150 8.14 12.95 -6.10
CA LEU A 150 6.72 12.68 -5.90
C LEU A 150 6.46 12.42 -4.41
N ALA A 151 5.48 13.12 -3.85
CA ALA A 151 5.04 12.93 -2.47
C ALA A 151 4.13 11.70 -2.36
N TRP A 152 4.71 10.52 -2.32
CA TRP A 152 4.05 9.21 -2.39
C TRP A 152 2.94 9.00 -1.36
N ALA A 153 3.12 9.48 -0.14
CA ALA A 153 2.19 9.28 0.97
C ALA A 153 1.27 10.49 1.22
N ALA A 154 1.25 11.48 0.30
CA ALA A 154 0.50 12.72 0.49
C ALA A 154 -0.98 12.63 0.05
N THR A 155 -1.48 11.45 -0.31
CA THR A 155 -2.85 11.26 -0.80
C THR A 155 -3.70 10.57 0.26
N ARG A 156 -4.92 11.06 0.45
CA ARG A 156 -5.94 10.39 1.26
C ARG A 156 -6.91 9.62 0.38
N VAL A 157 -7.43 8.53 0.93
CA VAL A 157 -8.37 7.65 0.23
C VAL A 157 -9.55 7.27 1.12
N SER A 158 -10.64 6.89 0.48
CA SER A 158 -11.72 6.09 1.05
C SER A 158 -11.69 4.70 0.46
N ILE A 159 -12.20 3.72 1.21
CA ILE A 159 -12.37 2.36 0.72
C ILE A 159 -13.82 1.94 0.86
N ALA A 160 -14.29 1.13 -0.08
CA ALA A 160 -15.61 0.54 -0.05
C ALA A 160 -15.58 -0.88 -0.61
N ARG A 161 -16.32 -1.80 0.02
CA ARG A 161 -16.53 -3.12 -0.53
C ARG A 161 -17.40 -3.02 -1.77
N VAL A 162 -16.96 -3.65 -2.86
CA VAL A 162 -17.69 -3.69 -4.13
C VAL A 162 -18.36 -5.07 -4.25
N GLY A 163 -19.71 -5.10 -4.33
CA GLY A 163 -20.43 -6.35 -4.56
C GLY A 163 -20.19 -6.90 -5.96
N GLY A 164 -20.09 -8.23 -6.09
CA GLY A 164 -20.09 -8.93 -7.38
C GLY A 164 -18.76 -8.97 -8.14
N GLY A 165 -17.62 -8.79 -7.46
CA GLY A 165 -16.29 -8.98 -8.04
C GLY A 165 -15.76 -10.40 -7.93
N ASP A 166 -14.79 -10.74 -8.77
CA ASP A 166 -14.01 -11.96 -8.62
C ASP A 166 -13.14 -11.83 -7.36
N ARG A 167 -13.34 -12.74 -6.40
CA ARG A 167 -12.62 -12.79 -5.12
C ARG A 167 -11.28 -13.51 -5.24
N SER A 168 -10.75 -13.69 -6.42
CA SER A 168 -9.55 -14.47 -6.68
C SER A 168 -8.27 -13.73 -6.30
N LEU A 169 -8.01 -13.56 -5.03
CA LEU A 169 -6.65 -13.30 -4.55
C LEU A 169 -5.87 -14.62 -4.63
N ILE A 170 -4.90 -14.69 -5.53
CA ILE A 170 -4.06 -15.87 -5.67
C ILE A 170 -2.93 -15.76 -4.66
N VAL A 171 -2.86 -16.73 -3.75
CA VAL A 171 -1.80 -16.84 -2.74
C VAL A 171 -1.11 -18.19 -2.85
N PHE A 172 0.20 -18.23 -2.58
CA PHE A 172 0.95 -19.48 -2.54
C PHE A 172 0.57 -20.29 -1.30
N ALA A 173 0.38 -21.60 -1.48
CA ALA A 173 0.13 -22.59 -0.43
C ALA A 173 -1.17 -22.45 0.39
N GLY A 174 -2.23 -21.87 -0.12
CA GLY A 174 -3.47 -21.90 0.62
C GLY A 174 -4.70 -21.36 -0.10
N GLU A 175 -5.81 -22.08 0.01
CA GLU A 175 -7.11 -21.46 -0.08
C GLU A 175 -7.33 -20.63 1.19
N MET A 176 -7.28 -19.32 1.07
CA MET A 176 -7.71 -18.42 2.14
C MET A 176 -9.24 -18.29 2.20
N ARG A 177 -9.97 -19.33 1.81
CA ARG A 177 -11.40 -19.43 1.99
C ARG A 177 -11.67 -20.25 3.23
N GLU A 178 -12.02 -19.64 4.33
CA GLU A 178 -12.87 -20.28 5.32
C GLU A 178 -14.24 -20.48 4.66
N HIS A 179 -14.53 -21.70 4.22
CA HIS A 179 -15.91 -22.09 3.96
C HIS A 179 -16.65 -22.02 5.29
N PRO A 180 -17.75 -21.26 5.40
CA PRO A 180 -18.60 -21.39 6.56
C PRO A 180 -19.02 -22.87 6.62
N HIS A 181 -18.63 -23.56 7.68
CA HIS A 181 -19.15 -24.88 7.97
C HIS A 181 -20.65 -24.72 8.18
N GLU A 182 -21.43 -25.09 7.17
CA GLU A 182 -22.84 -25.38 7.40
C GLU A 182 -22.92 -26.54 8.41
N HIS A 183 -23.10 -26.18 9.66
CA HIS A 183 -23.55 -27.14 10.65
C HIS A 183 -24.96 -27.59 10.25
N GLY A 184 -25.02 -28.66 9.47
CA GLY A 184 -26.27 -29.37 9.21
C GLY A 184 -26.84 -29.86 10.53
N THR A 185 -27.84 -29.19 11.01
CA THR A 185 -28.76 -29.72 12.03
C THR A 185 -29.46 -30.91 11.45
N ARG A 186 -29.13 -32.09 11.97
CA ARG A 186 -29.99 -33.29 11.88
C ARG A 186 -30.99 -33.28 13.04
#